data_2f0edb35d11586b32988e529e11f6d86
#
_entry.id   2f0edb35d11586b32988e529e11f6d86
#
_cell.length_a   1.000
_cell.length_b   1.000
_cell.length_c   1.000
_cell.angle_alpha   90.00
_cell.angle_beta   90.00
_cell.angle_gamma   90.00
#
_symmetry.space_group_name_H-M   'P 1'
#
loop_
_entity.id
_entity.type
_entity.pdbx_description
1 polymer ?
#
loop_
_entity_poly.entity_id
_entity_poly.type
_entity_poly.pdbx_seq_one_letter_code
_entity_poly.pdbx_strand_id
1 'polypeptide(L)'
;MKTLVVGDIHGCYDEFRSLLDKAGLSAEDQIIALGDIVDRGPDPVSVVEFFRYTANTVALAGNHERKHVRSYQGTLRPALSQVITRWQYQQAGADYGAAAAFMASLPFYQELPEAILVHAYLEPGIPLKQQRLEVLVGHISGDHYLAHTYDRPWYELVDRDKPVIVGHRNYLNTSEPFVYQDRVFGLDTGVYHGLALTGLILPDFHFVSVRARGNHWQDLKVAYQQAQTL
;
A
#
# COMPACT_ATOMS: atom_id res chain seq x y z
N MET A 1 20.72 1.75 -11.67
CA MET A 1 19.46 2.34 -11.16
C MET A 1 18.76 1.28 -10.32
N LYS A 2 18.49 1.60 -9.08
CA LYS A 2 17.75 0.70 -8.16
C LYS A 2 16.29 1.10 -8.13
N THR A 3 15.42 0.16 -7.74
CA THR A 3 14.02 0.45 -7.42
C THR A 3 13.73 -0.02 -6.01
N LEU A 4 13.31 0.89 -5.14
CA LEU A 4 12.75 0.54 -3.84
C LEU A 4 11.24 0.33 -3.99
N VAL A 5 10.80 -0.89 -3.81
CA VAL A 5 9.37 -1.24 -3.71
C VAL A 5 8.97 -1.21 -2.23
N VAL A 6 7.97 -0.42 -1.87
CA VAL A 6 7.54 -0.22 -0.47
C VAL A 6 6.16 -0.84 -0.27
N GLY A 7 5.99 -1.59 0.82
CA GLY A 7 4.69 -2.11 1.26
C GLY A 7 3.73 -1.01 1.73
N ASP A 8 2.66 -1.41 2.41
CA ASP A 8 1.59 -0.53 2.87
C ASP A 8 2.12 0.52 3.86
N ILE A 9 2.05 1.81 3.47
CA ILE A 9 2.59 2.93 4.26
C ILE A 9 1.56 3.44 5.26
N HIS A 10 0.29 3.46 4.87
CA HIS A 10 -0.82 3.86 5.73
C HIS A 10 -0.57 5.16 6.50
N GLY A 11 -0.13 6.24 5.82
CA GLY A 11 0.10 7.53 6.47
C GLY A 11 1.22 7.56 7.52
N CYS A 12 2.05 6.52 7.62
CA CYS A 12 3.18 6.45 8.54
C CYS A 12 4.41 7.14 7.90
N TYR A 13 4.32 8.46 7.72
CA TYR A 13 5.30 9.25 6.97
C TYR A 13 6.70 9.22 7.61
N ASP A 14 6.81 9.27 8.92
CA ASP A 14 8.10 9.25 9.63
C ASP A 14 8.84 7.92 9.43
N GLU A 15 8.12 6.79 9.49
CA GLU A 15 8.67 5.47 9.18
C GLU A 15 9.06 5.39 7.71
N PHE A 16 8.25 5.95 6.81
CA PHE A 16 8.56 6.00 5.40
C PHE A 16 9.85 6.79 5.14
N ARG A 17 10.02 7.97 5.73
CA ARG A 17 11.25 8.74 5.65
C ARG A 17 12.45 7.98 6.18
N SER A 18 12.30 7.34 7.34
CA SER A 18 13.35 6.51 7.94
C SER A 18 13.73 5.31 7.05
N LEU A 19 12.75 4.73 6.33
CA LEU A 19 12.98 3.66 5.37
C LEU A 19 13.80 4.14 4.17
N LEU A 20 13.47 5.33 3.63
CA LEU A 20 14.21 5.95 2.52
C LEU A 20 15.67 6.22 2.93
N ASP A 21 15.89 6.79 4.10
CA ASP A 21 17.24 7.05 4.62
C ASP A 21 18.04 5.76 4.76
N LYS A 22 17.40 4.70 5.27
CA LYS A 22 18.02 3.37 5.44
C LYS A 22 18.32 2.67 4.11
N ALA A 23 17.47 2.87 3.10
CA ALA A 23 17.64 2.29 1.77
C ALA A 23 18.83 2.89 1.00
N GLY A 24 19.25 4.10 1.33
CA GLY A 24 20.43 4.75 0.76
C GLY A 24 20.32 4.93 -0.75
N LEU A 25 19.16 5.43 -1.22
CA LEU A 25 18.89 5.65 -2.63
C LEU A 25 19.58 6.91 -3.15
N SER A 26 19.95 6.89 -4.42
CA SER A 26 20.37 8.07 -5.17
C SER A 26 19.17 8.80 -5.79
N ALA A 27 19.38 10.01 -6.28
CA ALA A 27 18.34 10.78 -6.96
C ALA A 27 17.85 10.15 -8.29
N GLU A 28 18.61 9.21 -8.85
CA GLU A 28 18.25 8.51 -10.09
C GLU A 28 17.45 7.24 -9.82
N ASP A 29 17.42 6.77 -8.58
CA ASP A 29 16.72 5.54 -8.21
C ASP A 29 15.21 5.78 -8.12
N GLN A 30 14.41 4.73 -8.30
CA GLN A 30 12.97 4.80 -8.30
C GLN A 30 12.39 4.33 -6.97
N ILE A 31 11.27 4.93 -6.56
CA ILE A 31 10.48 4.51 -5.40
C ILE A 31 9.08 4.15 -5.87
N ILE A 32 8.61 2.95 -5.53
CA ILE A 32 7.27 2.48 -5.87
C ILE A 32 6.57 1.98 -4.63
N ALA A 33 5.48 2.65 -4.23
CA ALA A 33 4.58 2.12 -3.18
C ALA A 33 3.57 1.15 -3.80
N LEU A 34 3.35 0.02 -3.15
CA LEU A 34 2.40 -1.00 -3.62
C LEU A 34 0.93 -0.60 -3.43
N GLY A 35 0.64 0.57 -2.88
CA GLY A 35 -0.69 1.07 -2.55
C GLY A 35 -0.88 1.23 -1.04
N ASP A 36 -2.11 1.51 -0.64
CA ASP A 36 -2.48 1.78 0.75
C ASP A 36 -1.54 2.80 1.42
N ILE A 37 -1.31 3.92 0.71
CA ILE A 37 -0.48 5.04 1.20
C ILE A 37 -1.22 5.93 2.19
N VAL A 38 -2.55 5.81 2.26
CA VAL A 38 -3.45 6.61 3.11
C VAL A 38 -4.08 5.78 4.22
N ASP A 39 -4.83 6.43 5.09
CA ASP A 39 -5.56 5.86 6.24
C ASP A 39 -4.66 5.33 7.37
N ARG A 40 -5.23 5.22 8.58
CA ARG A 40 -4.72 4.52 9.76
C ARG A 40 -3.49 5.13 10.45
N GLY A 41 -2.64 5.82 9.74
CA GLY A 41 -1.43 6.43 10.29
C GLY A 41 -1.53 7.93 10.52
N PRO A 42 -0.51 8.54 11.11
CA PRO A 42 -0.58 9.91 11.63
C PRO A 42 -0.57 10.99 10.56
N ASP A 43 0.06 10.76 9.40
CA ASP A 43 0.28 11.81 8.39
C ASP A 43 0.08 11.31 6.95
N PRO A 44 -1.16 11.04 6.54
CA PRO A 44 -1.48 10.65 5.17
C PRO A 44 -1.28 11.81 4.17
N VAL A 45 -1.33 13.07 4.64
CA VAL A 45 -1.14 14.25 3.78
C VAL A 45 0.27 14.25 3.21
N SER A 46 1.28 14.18 4.07
CA SER A 46 2.69 14.20 3.64
C SER A 46 3.06 12.99 2.77
N VAL A 47 2.48 11.80 3.04
CA VAL A 47 2.71 10.64 2.17
C VAL A 47 2.13 10.86 0.77
N VAL A 48 0.90 11.34 0.66
CA VAL A 48 0.29 11.62 -0.65
C VAL A 48 1.04 12.72 -1.39
N GLU A 49 1.42 13.81 -0.72
CA GLU A 49 2.19 14.91 -1.33
C GLU A 49 3.56 14.45 -1.80
N PHE A 50 4.22 13.55 -1.06
CA PHE A 50 5.48 12.96 -1.50
C PHE A 50 5.34 12.30 -2.87
N PHE A 51 4.36 11.40 -3.06
CA PHE A 51 4.16 10.71 -4.34
C PHE A 51 3.60 11.62 -5.45
N ARG A 52 2.97 12.72 -5.11
CA ARG A 52 2.48 13.72 -6.09
C ARG A 52 3.58 14.59 -6.66
N TYR A 53 4.57 14.94 -5.86
CA TYR A 53 5.51 16.01 -6.20
C TYR A 53 6.97 15.57 -6.28
N THR A 54 7.29 14.36 -5.86
CA THR A 54 8.67 13.84 -5.96
C THR A 54 8.86 13.11 -7.28
N ALA A 55 9.88 13.49 -8.03
CA ALA A 55 10.27 12.81 -9.27
C ALA A 55 10.70 11.35 -8.99
N ASN A 56 10.60 10.50 -10.00
CA ASN A 56 10.96 9.08 -9.93
C ASN A 56 10.20 8.29 -8.86
N THR A 57 8.97 8.72 -8.52
CA THR A 57 8.10 8.00 -7.59
C THR A 57 6.80 7.60 -8.25
N VAL A 58 6.28 6.43 -7.86
CA VAL A 58 4.97 5.90 -8.27
C VAL A 58 4.29 5.29 -7.05
N ALA A 59 2.99 5.48 -6.92
CA ALA A 59 2.16 4.66 -6.03
C ALA A 59 1.17 3.86 -6.87
N LEU A 60 0.90 2.61 -6.47
CA LEU A 60 -0.22 1.84 -7.00
C LEU A 60 -1.50 2.17 -6.23
N ALA A 61 -2.65 1.91 -6.85
CA ALA A 61 -3.92 2.02 -6.15
C ALA A 61 -4.21 0.75 -5.35
N GLY A 62 -4.29 0.87 -4.03
CA GLY A 62 -4.83 -0.16 -3.15
C GLY A 62 -6.33 -0.02 -2.91
N ASN A 63 -6.87 -0.89 -2.04
CA ASN A 63 -8.28 -0.81 -1.67
C ASN A 63 -8.61 0.46 -0.87
N HIS A 64 -7.65 1.04 -0.14
CA HIS A 64 -7.85 2.27 0.61
C HIS A 64 -7.96 3.48 -0.32
N GLU A 65 -7.08 3.68 -1.28
CA GLU A 65 -7.20 4.74 -2.29
C GLU A 65 -8.53 4.66 -3.04
N ARG A 66 -8.93 3.46 -3.46
CA ARG A 66 -10.22 3.26 -4.14
C ARG A 66 -11.42 3.62 -3.27
N LYS A 67 -11.39 3.31 -1.98
CA LYS A 67 -12.46 3.72 -1.04
C LYS A 67 -12.53 5.24 -0.94
N HIS A 68 -11.40 5.95 -0.86
CA HIS A 68 -11.35 7.41 -0.86
C HIS A 68 -11.97 7.99 -2.13
N VAL A 69 -11.55 7.51 -3.31
CA VAL A 69 -12.07 7.96 -4.61
C VAL A 69 -13.59 7.77 -4.69
N ARG A 70 -14.08 6.55 -4.43
CA ARG A 70 -15.53 6.25 -4.49
C ARG A 70 -16.34 7.02 -3.46
N SER A 71 -15.79 7.25 -2.29
CA SER A 71 -16.44 8.03 -1.25
C SER A 71 -16.44 9.52 -1.56
N TYR A 72 -15.41 10.05 -2.22
CA TYR A 72 -15.39 11.42 -2.71
C TYR A 72 -16.41 11.64 -3.84
N GLN A 73 -16.58 10.67 -4.72
CA GLN A 73 -17.57 10.64 -5.80
C GLN A 73 -19.00 10.38 -5.30
N GLY A 74 -19.23 10.13 -4.01
CA GLY A 74 -20.55 9.85 -3.44
C GLY A 74 -21.10 8.45 -3.75
N THR A 75 -20.29 7.53 -4.31
CA THR A 75 -20.69 6.16 -4.66
C THR A 75 -20.42 5.13 -3.57
N LEU A 76 -19.79 5.54 -2.47
CA LEU A 76 -19.49 4.70 -1.31
C LEU A 76 -19.61 5.52 -0.02
N ARG A 77 -20.28 4.98 1.00
CA ARG A 77 -20.24 5.56 2.35
C ARG A 77 -18.84 5.38 2.94
N PRO A 78 -18.18 6.44 3.46
CA PRO A 78 -16.86 6.32 4.05
C PRO A 78 -16.89 5.46 5.32
N ALA A 79 -15.91 4.59 5.49
CA ALA A 79 -15.64 3.92 6.74
C ALA A 79 -14.86 4.86 7.68
N LEU A 80 -14.70 4.46 8.94
CA LEU A 80 -14.06 5.29 9.97
C LEU A 80 -12.65 5.76 9.54
N SER A 81 -11.85 4.92 8.90
CA SER A 81 -10.51 5.30 8.46
C SER A 81 -10.53 6.44 7.46
N GLN A 82 -11.45 6.41 6.47
CA GLN A 82 -11.60 7.50 5.50
C GLN A 82 -12.14 8.79 6.15
N VAL A 83 -13.04 8.66 7.14
CA VAL A 83 -13.54 9.81 7.91
C VAL A 83 -12.39 10.48 8.66
N ILE A 84 -11.55 9.70 9.34
CA ILE A 84 -10.40 10.21 10.08
C ILE A 84 -9.38 10.84 9.13
N THR A 85 -9.06 10.22 8.00
CA THR A 85 -8.16 10.81 7.00
C THR A 85 -8.67 12.15 6.49
N ARG A 86 -9.99 12.27 6.20
CA ARG A 86 -10.57 13.57 5.83
C ARG A 86 -10.43 14.63 6.92
N TRP A 87 -10.63 14.24 8.16
CA TRP A 87 -10.39 15.11 9.31
C TRP A 87 -8.92 15.55 9.38
N GLN A 88 -7.96 14.64 9.16
CA GLN A 88 -6.53 14.99 9.12
C GLN A 88 -6.23 16.01 7.99
N TYR A 89 -6.79 15.83 6.79
CA TYR A 89 -6.69 16.83 5.71
C TYR A 89 -7.25 18.19 6.10
N GLN A 90 -8.40 18.20 6.78
CA GLN A 90 -9.01 19.45 7.28
C GLN A 90 -8.13 20.13 8.32
N GLN A 91 -7.57 19.37 9.28
CA GLN A 91 -6.66 19.92 10.30
C GLN A 91 -5.38 20.50 9.68
N ALA A 92 -4.86 19.86 8.65
CA ALA A 92 -3.68 20.32 7.91
C ALA A 92 -3.96 21.50 6.96
N GLY A 93 -5.23 21.87 6.74
CA GLY A 93 -5.60 22.86 5.72
C GLY A 93 -5.27 22.40 4.29
N ALA A 94 -5.18 21.08 4.06
CA ALA A 94 -4.77 20.50 2.79
C ALA A 94 -5.97 20.17 1.89
N ASP A 95 -5.77 20.22 0.57
CA ASP A 95 -6.83 19.97 -0.43
C ASP A 95 -7.09 18.47 -0.60
N TYR A 96 -8.12 17.99 0.09
CA TYR A 96 -8.56 16.59 -0.03
C TYR A 96 -9.11 16.26 -1.44
N GLY A 97 -9.71 17.22 -2.15
CA GLY A 97 -10.20 17.02 -3.52
C GLY A 97 -9.06 16.73 -4.49
N ALA A 98 -7.97 17.50 -4.38
CA ALA A 98 -6.75 17.25 -5.15
C ALA A 98 -6.09 15.91 -4.81
N ALA A 99 -6.11 15.49 -3.54
CA ALA A 99 -5.65 14.16 -3.13
C ALA A 99 -6.53 13.05 -3.71
N ALA A 100 -7.85 13.19 -3.69
CA ALA A 100 -8.78 12.23 -4.28
C ALA A 100 -8.58 12.11 -5.80
N ALA A 101 -8.34 13.22 -6.49
CA ALA A 101 -8.04 13.23 -7.92
C ALA A 101 -6.71 12.52 -8.22
N PHE A 102 -5.67 12.72 -7.40
CA PHE A 102 -4.41 11.99 -7.50
C PHE A 102 -4.62 10.49 -7.29
N MET A 103 -5.29 10.08 -6.21
CA MET A 103 -5.60 8.67 -5.95
C MET A 103 -6.39 8.01 -7.09
N ALA A 104 -7.27 8.77 -7.78
CA ALA A 104 -8.01 8.27 -8.94
C ALA A 104 -7.13 8.03 -10.19
N SER A 105 -5.96 8.65 -10.27
CA SER A 105 -5.02 8.52 -11.39
C SER A 105 -4.01 7.38 -11.22
N LEU A 106 -3.95 6.75 -10.04
CA LEU A 106 -2.96 5.72 -9.73
C LEU A 106 -3.17 4.45 -10.57
N PRO A 107 -2.09 3.84 -11.07
CA PRO A 107 -2.16 2.55 -11.76
C PRO A 107 -2.49 1.40 -10.79
N PHE A 108 -3.04 0.31 -11.29
CA PHE A 108 -3.40 -0.87 -10.48
C PHE A 108 -2.31 -1.94 -10.42
N TYR A 109 -1.35 -1.86 -11.33
CA TYR A 109 -0.16 -2.72 -11.35
C TYR A 109 0.97 -2.01 -12.10
N GLN A 110 2.17 -2.50 -11.89
CA GLN A 110 3.33 -2.12 -12.70
C GLN A 110 4.15 -3.37 -13.02
N GLU A 111 4.55 -3.50 -14.27
CA GLU A 111 5.45 -4.56 -14.69
C GLU A 111 6.85 -3.97 -14.91
N LEU A 112 7.81 -4.48 -14.14
CA LEU A 112 9.23 -4.14 -14.24
C LEU A 112 9.98 -5.27 -14.98
N PRO A 113 11.21 -5.03 -15.43
CA PRO A 113 12.06 -6.12 -15.94
C PRO A 113 12.23 -7.28 -14.95
N GLU A 114 12.33 -6.97 -13.65
CA GLU A 114 12.64 -7.92 -12.58
C GLU A 114 11.41 -8.54 -11.91
N ALA A 115 10.27 -7.84 -11.88
CA ALA A 115 9.11 -8.24 -11.11
C ALA A 115 7.79 -7.67 -11.63
N ILE A 116 6.69 -8.27 -11.22
CA ILE A 116 5.32 -7.75 -11.36
C ILE A 116 4.89 -7.18 -10.01
N LEU A 117 4.46 -5.94 -9.99
CA LEU A 117 3.99 -5.24 -8.78
C LEU A 117 2.48 -5.08 -8.84
N VAL A 118 1.78 -5.55 -7.82
CA VAL A 118 0.35 -5.33 -7.61
C VAL A 118 0.09 -5.03 -6.14
N HIS A 119 -1.04 -4.37 -5.83
CA HIS A 119 -1.32 -4.12 -4.42
C HIS A 119 -1.62 -5.41 -3.66
N ALA A 120 -2.50 -6.28 -4.16
CA ALA A 120 -2.97 -7.43 -3.37
C ALA A 120 -2.67 -8.79 -3.99
N TYR A 121 -3.39 -9.16 -5.05
CA TYR A 121 -3.40 -10.53 -5.56
C TYR A 121 -3.33 -10.59 -7.08
N LEU A 122 -3.05 -11.80 -7.59
CA LEU A 122 -3.24 -12.15 -9.01
C LEU A 122 -4.13 -13.39 -9.15
N GLU A 123 -4.94 -13.39 -10.21
CA GLU A 123 -5.67 -14.58 -10.61
C GLU A 123 -4.72 -15.54 -11.34
N PRO A 124 -4.60 -16.80 -10.87
CA PRO A 124 -3.81 -17.83 -11.54
C PRO A 124 -4.28 -18.06 -12.99
N GLY A 125 -3.34 -18.16 -13.91
CA GLY A 125 -3.62 -18.44 -15.32
C GLY A 125 -4.22 -17.28 -16.14
N ILE A 126 -4.59 -16.16 -15.52
CA ILE A 126 -5.19 -15.01 -16.23
C ILE A 126 -4.09 -13.99 -16.60
N PRO A 127 -4.00 -13.53 -17.86
CA PRO A 127 -3.05 -12.50 -18.26
C PRO A 127 -3.18 -11.21 -17.43
N LEU A 128 -2.07 -10.52 -17.18
CA LEU A 128 -2.03 -9.33 -16.30
C LEU A 128 -3.05 -8.25 -16.70
N LYS A 129 -3.21 -8.01 -18.01
CA LYS A 129 -4.17 -7.02 -18.55
C LYS A 129 -5.65 -7.43 -18.43
N GLN A 130 -5.92 -8.69 -18.08
CA GLN A 130 -7.27 -9.26 -17.98
C GLN A 130 -7.64 -9.57 -16.52
N GLN A 131 -6.75 -9.27 -15.58
CA GLN A 131 -7.00 -9.45 -14.15
C GLN A 131 -8.21 -8.65 -13.68
N ARG A 132 -9.01 -9.23 -12.77
CA ARG A 132 -10.10 -8.51 -12.11
C ARG A 132 -9.55 -7.41 -11.23
N LEU A 133 -10.13 -6.23 -11.36
CA LEU A 133 -9.71 -5.09 -10.56
C LEU A 133 -9.86 -5.34 -9.05
N GLU A 134 -10.94 -6.02 -8.65
CA GLU A 134 -11.20 -6.39 -7.26
C GLU A 134 -10.11 -7.30 -6.67
N VAL A 135 -9.49 -8.13 -7.50
CA VAL A 135 -8.37 -9.00 -7.12
C VAL A 135 -7.09 -8.19 -6.99
N LEU A 136 -6.76 -7.39 -8.01
CA LEU A 136 -5.54 -6.56 -8.00
C LEU A 136 -5.45 -5.65 -6.79
N VAL A 137 -6.58 -5.05 -6.38
CA VAL A 137 -6.62 -4.06 -5.29
C VAL A 137 -7.06 -4.62 -3.93
N GLY A 138 -7.23 -5.92 -3.79
CA GLY A 138 -7.61 -6.52 -2.50
C GLY A 138 -9.00 -6.10 -1.99
N HIS A 139 -9.98 -5.98 -2.89
CA HIS A 139 -11.34 -5.77 -2.44
C HIS A 139 -11.93 -7.08 -1.89
N ILE A 140 -12.78 -7.01 -0.87
CA ILE A 140 -13.36 -8.19 -0.20
C ILE A 140 -14.08 -9.15 -1.18
N SER A 141 -14.66 -8.64 -2.27
CA SER A 141 -15.24 -9.48 -3.33
C SER A 141 -14.19 -10.24 -4.13
N GLY A 142 -12.98 -9.68 -4.27
CA GLY A 142 -11.83 -10.34 -4.87
C GLY A 142 -11.31 -11.49 -4.01
N ASP A 143 -11.23 -11.28 -2.68
CA ASP A 143 -10.89 -12.34 -1.71
C ASP A 143 -11.89 -13.50 -1.80
N HIS A 144 -13.19 -13.20 -1.76
CA HIS A 144 -14.22 -14.19 -1.88
C HIS A 144 -14.17 -14.93 -3.23
N TYR A 145 -13.94 -14.19 -4.31
CA TYR A 145 -13.81 -14.80 -5.63
C TYR A 145 -12.64 -15.79 -5.67
N LEU A 146 -11.46 -15.41 -5.21
CA LEU A 146 -10.28 -16.30 -5.19
C LEU A 146 -10.52 -17.53 -4.33
N ALA A 147 -11.09 -17.35 -3.13
CA ALA A 147 -11.38 -18.46 -2.20
C ALA A 147 -12.43 -19.46 -2.71
N HIS A 148 -13.35 -19.01 -3.59
CA HIS A 148 -14.37 -19.90 -4.17
C HIS A 148 -13.96 -20.51 -5.51
N THR A 149 -13.03 -19.87 -6.23
CA THR A 149 -12.63 -20.30 -7.57
C THR A 149 -11.45 -21.27 -7.56
N TYR A 150 -10.55 -21.10 -6.57
CA TYR A 150 -9.32 -21.88 -6.49
C TYR A 150 -9.28 -22.69 -5.18
N ASP A 151 -8.75 -23.92 -5.26
CA ASP A 151 -8.64 -24.87 -4.15
C ASP A 151 -7.43 -24.65 -3.23
N ARG A 152 -6.50 -23.76 -3.67
CA ARG A 152 -5.28 -23.37 -2.92
C ARG A 152 -5.10 -21.87 -2.94
N PRO A 153 -4.30 -21.31 -2.03
CA PRO A 153 -3.95 -19.90 -2.06
C PRO A 153 -3.37 -19.47 -3.41
N TRP A 154 -3.76 -18.28 -3.87
CA TRP A 154 -3.35 -17.75 -5.17
C TRP A 154 -1.83 -17.78 -5.39
N TYR A 155 -1.03 -17.49 -4.34
CA TYR A 155 0.43 -17.44 -4.41
C TYR A 155 1.08 -18.82 -4.63
N GLU A 156 0.37 -19.92 -4.36
CA GLU A 156 0.81 -21.28 -4.68
C GLU A 156 0.53 -21.67 -6.13
N LEU A 157 -0.44 -20.99 -6.74
CA LEU A 157 -0.95 -21.30 -8.08
C LEU A 157 -0.45 -20.32 -9.14
N VAL A 158 0.06 -19.14 -8.71
CA VAL A 158 0.55 -18.14 -9.67
C VAL A 158 1.77 -18.68 -10.42
N ASP A 159 1.65 -18.71 -11.74
CA ASP A 159 2.73 -19.12 -12.65
C ASP A 159 3.07 -17.94 -13.56
N ARG A 160 4.19 -17.29 -13.28
CA ARG A 160 4.70 -16.14 -14.00
C ARG A 160 6.21 -16.30 -14.23
N ASP A 161 6.69 -15.74 -15.33
CA ASP A 161 8.13 -15.73 -15.64
C ASP A 161 8.94 -14.85 -14.68
N LYS A 162 8.26 -13.93 -13.98
CA LYS A 162 8.85 -12.99 -13.03
C LYS A 162 8.20 -13.14 -11.64
N PRO A 163 8.93 -12.88 -10.56
CA PRO A 163 8.37 -12.78 -9.22
C PRO A 163 7.25 -11.71 -9.15
N VAL A 164 6.32 -11.93 -8.23
CA VAL A 164 5.23 -11.01 -7.92
C VAL A 164 5.47 -10.39 -6.54
N ILE A 165 5.41 -9.06 -6.46
CA ILE A 165 5.59 -8.34 -5.20
C ILE A 165 4.25 -7.69 -4.83
N VAL A 166 3.80 -7.93 -3.59
CA VAL A 166 2.48 -7.52 -3.08
C VAL A 166 2.56 -6.85 -1.71
N GLY A 167 1.56 -6.04 -1.39
CA GLY A 167 1.25 -5.49 -0.07
C GLY A 167 0.00 -6.11 0.52
N HIS A 168 -0.91 -5.26 1.01
CA HIS A 168 -2.28 -5.52 1.41
C HIS A 168 -2.46 -6.45 2.61
N ARG A 169 -1.68 -7.51 2.73
CA ARG A 169 -1.88 -8.56 3.74
C ARG A 169 -0.60 -8.92 4.45
N ASN A 170 -0.59 -8.73 5.77
CA ASN A 170 0.46 -9.31 6.59
C ASN A 170 0.21 -10.81 6.77
N TYR A 171 0.78 -11.62 5.88
CA TYR A 171 0.57 -13.07 5.84
C TYR A 171 1.06 -13.81 7.09
N LEU A 172 2.11 -13.29 7.73
CA LEU A 172 2.74 -13.91 8.90
C LEU A 172 2.24 -13.35 10.23
N ASN A 173 1.50 -12.23 10.21
CA ASN A 173 1.11 -11.46 11.39
C ASN A 173 2.32 -11.05 12.27
N THR A 174 3.45 -10.76 11.62
CA THR A 174 4.71 -10.36 12.25
C THR A 174 5.32 -9.15 11.54
N SER A 175 6.47 -8.68 12.01
CA SER A 175 7.28 -7.65 11.35
C SER A 175 8.13 -8.18 10.18
N GLU A 176 8.06 -9.48 9.89
CA GLU A 176 8.84 -10.09 8.83
C GLU A 176 8.04 -10.14 7.51
N PRO A 177 8.69 -9.89 6.36
CA PRO A 177 8.06 -10.02 5.06
C PRO A 177 7.75 -11.48 4.73
N PHE A 178 6.67 -11.69 3.99
CA PHE A 178 6.31 -13.00 3.48
C PHE A 178 7.08 -13.32 2.21
N VAL A 179 7.66 -14.53 2.11
CA VAL A 179 8.29 -15.02 0.88
C VAL A 179 7.80 -16.44 0.59
N TYR A 180 7.28 -16.64 -0.61
CA TYR A 180 6.90 -17.95 -1.10
C TYR A 180 7.76 -18.35 -2.30
N GLN A 181 8.69 -19.29 -2.09
CA GLN A 181 9.56 -19.92 -3.10
C GLN A 181 10.30 -18.92 -4.03
N ASP A 182 10.69 -17.77 -3.52
CA ASP A 182 11.30 -16.65 -4.28
C ASP A 182 10.46 -16.19 -5.49
N ARG A 183 9.16 -16.52 -5.49
CA ARG A 183 8.20 -16.19 -6.56
C ARG A 183 7.16 -15.16 -6.13
N VAL A 184 6.83 -15.10 -4.84
CA VAL A 184 5.92 -14.11 -4.28
C VAL A 184 6.52 -13.49 -3.03
N PHE A 185 6.54 -12.15 -2.99
CA PHE A 185 7.07 -11.35 -1.89
C PHE A 185 5.95 -10.46 -1.34
N GLY A 186 5.56 -10.67 -0.09
CA GLY A 186 4.55 -9.85 0.61
C GLY A 186 5.22 -8.85 1.54
N LEU A 187 5.04 -7.56 1.28
CA LEU A 187 5.72 -6.47 1.97
C LEU A 187 4.87 -5.75 3.03
N ASP A 188 3.58 -6.08 3.17
CA ASP A 188 2.79 -5.55 4.28
C ASP A 188 3.22 -6.22 5.58
N THR A 189 3.93 -5.49 6.40
CA THR A 189 4.45 -5.91 7.70
C THR A 189 3.82 -5.14 8.86
N GLY A 190 2.65 -4.52 8.64
CA GLY A 190 1.78 -3.99 9.67
C GLY A 190 2.29 -2.75 10.40
N VAL A 191 2.87 -1.78 9.70
CA VAL A 191 3.44 -0.56 10.30
C VAL A 191 2.43 0.19 11.17
N TYR A 192 1.20 0.36 10.73
CA TYR A 192 0.17 1.09 11.47
C TYR A 192 -0.31 0.36 12.74
N HIS A 193 -0.04 -0.94 12.85
CA HIS A 193 -0.31 -1.77 14.04
C HIS A 193 0.85 -1.82 15.03
N GLY A 194 1.96 -1.11 14.75
CA GLY A 194 3.12 -1.08 15.66
C GLY A 194 4.18 -2.14 15.33
N LEU A 195 4.14 -2.73 14.12
CA LEU A 195 5.13 -3.73 13.71
C LEU A 195 6.27 -3.07 12.91
N ALA A 196 6.25 -3.12 11.57
CA ALA A 196 7.29 -2.55 10.74
C ALA A 196 6.76 -2.02 9.40
N LEU A 197 7.51 -1.10 8.77
CA LEU A 197 7.40 -0.78 7.36
C LEU A 197 8.55 -1.45 6.63
N THR A 198 8.21 -2.22 5.59
CA THR A 198 9.19 -2.99 4.83
C THR A 198 9.20 -2.57 3.37
N GLY A 199 10.40 -2.48 2.80
CA GLY A 199 10.65 -2.32 1.38
C GLY A 199 11.57 -3.41 0.85
N LEU A 200 11.59 -3.55 -0.47
CA LEU A 200 12.42 -4.48 -1.23
C LEU A 200 13.19 -3.72 -2.30
N ILE A 201 14.52 -3.80 -2.30
CA ILE A 201 15.38 -3.14 -3.27
C ILE A 201 15.66 -4.08 -4.44
N LEU A 202 15.28 -3.67 -5.64
CA LEU A 202 15.55 -4.37 -6.89
C LEU A 202 16.78 -3.76 -7.59
N PRO A 203 17.53 -4.55 -8.39
CA PRO A 203 17.27 -5.93 -8.78
C PRO A 203 17.74 -6.99 -7.77
N ASP A 204 18.38 -6.60 -6.67
CA ASP A 204 19.06 -7.52 -5.75
C ASP A 204 18.11 -8.27 -4.80
N PHE A 205 16.81 -7.95 -4.79
CA PHE A 205 15.79 -8.50 -3.87
C PHE A 205 16.22 -8.38 -2.39
N HIS A 206 16.81 -7.25 -2.04
CA HIS A 206 17.30 -6.97 -0.69
C HIS A 206 16.24 -6.28 0.15
N PHE A 207 15.82 -6.90 1.26
CA PHE A 207 14.86 -6.30 2.19
C PHE A 207 15.47 -5.19 3.03
N VAL A 208 14.71 -4.13 3.22
CA VAL A 208 14.98 -3.06 4.18
C VAL A 208 13.72 -2.82 4.98
N SER A 209 13.85 -2.74 6.32
CA SER A 209 12.69 -2.53 7.21
C SER A 209 13.03 -1.55 8.31
N VAL A 210 12.03 -0.82 8.78
CA VAL A 210 12.09 0.05 9.96
C VAL A 210 10.95 -0.30 10.92
N ARG A 211 11.21 -0.31 12.21
CA ARG A 211 10.19 -0.56 13.21
C ARG A 211 9.24 0.62 13.33
N ALA A 212 7.95 0.34 13.50
CA ALA A 212 6.96 1.35 13.81
C ALA A 212 7.24 1.96 15.20
N ARG A 213 6.93 3.25 15.34
CA ARG A 213 7.11 3.99 16.60
C ARG A 213 6.02 3.70 17.63
N GLY A 214 4.89 3.11 17.21
CA GLY A 214 3.76 2.79 18.07
C GLY A 214 2.61 2.17 17.29
N ASN A 215 1.49 1.90 17.98
CA ASN A 215 0.26 1.47 17.32
C ASN A 215 -0.52 2.70 16.83
N HIS A 216 -0.10 3.23 15.69
CA HIS A 216 -0.62 4.48 15.12
C HIS A 216 -2.14 4.47 14.95
N TRP A 217 -2.72 3.33 14.52
CA TRP A 217 -4.16 3.26 14.32
C TRP A 217 -4.94 3.38 15.64
N GLN A 218 -4.45 2.77 16.71
CA GLN A 218 -5.10 2.89 18.02
C GLN A 218 -5.01 4.31 18.56
N ASP A 219 -3.82 4.91 18.49
CA ASP A 219 -3.56 6.26 18.97
C ASP A 219 -4.38 7.30 18.20
N LEU A 220 -4.45 7.14 16.86
CA LEU A 220 -5.23 8.03 16.01
C LEU A 220 -6.74 7.95 16.26
N LYS A 221 -7.29 6.77 16.54
CA LYS A 221 -8.70 6.63 16.92
C LYS A 221 -9.02 7.36 18.23
N VAL A 222 -8.14 7.25 19.21
CA VAL A 222 -8.30 7.96 20.50
C VAL A 222 -8.24 9.48 20.28
N ALA A 223 -7.24 9.97 19.56
CA ALA A 223 -7.10 11.39 19.23
C ALA A 223 -8.35 11.94 18.50
N TYR A 224 -8.84 11.21 17.51
CA TYR A 224 -10.04 11.61 16.77
C TYR A 224 -11.28 11.67 17.69
N GLN A 225 -11.50 10.66 18.55
CA GLN A 225 -12.61 10.65 19.48
C GLN A 225 -12.56 11.85 20.44
N GLN A 226 -11.39 12.17 20.98
CA GLN A 226 -11.21 13.34 21.84
C GLN A 226 -11.53 14.65 21.14
N ALA A 227 -11.12 14.79 19.87
CA ALA A 227 -11.39 15.97 19.04
C ALA A 227 -12.90 16.16 18.73
N GLN A 228 -13.72 15.11 18.80
CA GLN A 228 -15.17 15.20 18.59
C GLN A 228 -15.95 15.60 19.83
N THR A 229 -15.32 15.60 21.00
CA THR A 229 -15.95 15.93 22.31
C THR A 229 -15.67 17.37 22.77
N LEU A 230 -14.87 18.11 22.04
CA LEU A 230 -14.55 19.53 22.24
C LEU A 230 -15.38 20.43 21.30
#